data_12a5c2b0d9c1133e5aaca8a4c5ccc0c7
#
_entry.id   12a5c2b0d9c1133e5aaca8a4c5ccc0c7
#
_cell.length_a   1.000
_cell.length_b   1.000
_cell.length_c   1.000
_cell.angle_alpha   90.00
_cell.angle_beta   90.00
_cell.angle_gamma   90.00
#
_symmetry.space_group_name_H-M   'P 1'
#
loop_
_entity.id
_entity.type
_entity.pdbx_description
1 polymer ?
#
loop_
_entity_poly.entity_id
_entity_poly.type
_entity_poly.pdbx_seq_one_letter_code
_entity_poly.pdbx_strand_id
1 'polypeptide(L)'
;MAKVYQEMTAYTQDELSGFFTAETQHIHQLYNDEVGFDFFNQVPEYKQKANKTATIIAGSPLEDWWAKQGNDFAFKFEGIIRQGLLDGQQTSQMITDVKHLMNTSRRHAETLVITAVAKVADKAHQALRDENLDILAGEKHLSTLDTRTSTVCQLRDGLMWDLDKKPIDHDVPYQRPPLHPRCRSILQLVTKSWKELGIDAEEMPSSTRASQDSPVSEQINYENWLKSKSPEQQDQVLGKGKADLWRRGVITFADMLDQSGRPLTLKDLYLTHNLDVGYSTMNSIEELRQKAIDVEPEITEKITEIISSVGAKTAGLEYRLKSLESLKRKVETEVLAGISEKQAINSVKDVIRYTAILDVNNFVLQYDKIQSALEKQGYFTVVVKNTWKDGAVYKGVNTFVTTLIKKDNVVFELQYHTQQSFDLKNGVLHNLYEQFRDPATPQDERKKLYEKMQILSSKLTVPKDIQKVKGVK
;
A
#
# COMPACT_ATOMS: atom_id res chain seq x y z
N MET A 1 -31.79 6.50 19.80
CA MET A 1 -30.39 6.29 19.37
C MET A 1 -29.41 7.27 20.04
N ALA A 2 -29.58 8.59 19.98
CA ALA A 2 -28.66 9.53 20.67
C ALA A 2 -28.45 9.21 22.17
N LYS A 3 -29.53 8.92 22.90
CA LYS A 3 -29.48 8.53 24.31
C LYS A 3 -28.63 7.26 24.54
N VAL A 4 -28.78 6.26 23.68
CA VAL A 4 -27.98 5.00 23.79
C VAL A 4 -26.49 5.28 23.61
N TYR A 5 -26.11 6.11 22.64
CA TYR A 5 -24.72 6.46 22.43
C TYR A 5 -24.15 7.35 23.56
N GLN A 6 -24.96 8.21 24.20
CA GLN A 6 -24.58 8.94 25.41
C GLN A 6 -24.32 8.00 26.59
N GLU A 7 -25.21 7.03 26.81
CA GLU A 7 -25.03 6.00 27.86
C GLU A 7 -23.78 5.14 27.59
N MET A 8 -23.53 4.77 26.32
CA MET A 8 -22.31 4.08 25.92
C MET A 8 -21.04 4.90 26.19
N THR A 9 -21.11 6.23 25.97
CA THR A 9 -19.97 7.12 26.26
C THR A 9 -19.64 7.10 27.77
N ALA A 10 -20.64 7.33 28.62
CA ALA A 10 -20.46 7.36 30.07
C ALA A 10 -19.94 6.01 30.61
N TYR A 11 -20.56 4.91 30.19
CA TYR A 11 -20.15 3.57 30.58
C TYR A 11 -18.71 3.26 30.14
N THR A 12 -18.37 3.55 28.87
CA THR A 12 -17.05 3.29 28.33
C THR A 12 -15.97 4.14 29.03
N GLN A 13 -16.26 5.38 29.38
CA GLN A 13 -15.31 6.23 30.12
C GLN A 13 -15.04 5.72 31.56
N ASP A 14 -16.09 5.23 32.26
CA ASP A 14 -15.93 4.67 33.59
C ASP A 14 -15.10 3.38 33.57
N GLU A 15 -15.43 2.44 32.67
CA GLU A 15 -14.68 1.21 32.51
C GLU A 15 -13.21 1.47 32.10
N LEU A 16 -12.96 2.40 31.19
CA LEU A 16 -11.60 2.78 30.80
C LEU A 16 -10.80 3.43 31.94
N SER A 17 -11.46 4.15 32.82
CA SER A 17 -10.83 4.71 34.04
C SER A 17 -10.43 3.63 35.01
N GLY A 18 -11.31 2.65 35.24
CA GLY A 18 -11.01 1.46 36.08
C GLY A 18 -9.87 0.63 35.43
N PHE A 19 -9.92 0.43 34.13
CA PHE A 19 -8.88 -0.28 33.38
C PHE A 19 -7.52 0.41 33.49
N PHE A 20 -7.44 1.76 33.38
CA PHE A 20 -6.18 2.48 33.53
C PHE A 20 -5.51 2.18 34.87
N THR A 21 -6.29 2.19 35.98
CA THR A 21 -5.76 1.90 37.34
C THR A 21 -5.26 0.46 37.43
N ALA A 22 -6.06 -0.51 36.96
CA ALA A 22 -5.70 -1.91 36.98
C ALA A 22 -4.47 -2.20 36.10
N GLU A 23 -4.42 -1.62 34.92
CA GLU A 23 -3.30 -1.77 33.98
C GLU A 23 -2.01 -1.17 34.54
N THR A 24 -2.08 0.03 35.19
CA THR A 24 -0.91 0.64 35.81
C THR A 24 -0.32 -0.25 36.91
N GLN A 25 -1.16 -0.88 37.71
CA GLN A 25 -0.72 -1.84 38.75
C GLN A 25 -0.15 -3.11 38.11
N HIS A 26 -0.82 -3.65 37.11
CA HIS A 26 -0.39 -4.87 36.42
C HIS A 26 0.98 -4.71 35.77
N ILE A 27 1.19 -3.65 34.98
CA ILE A 27 2.49 -3.43 34.32
C ILE A 27 3.60 -3.15 35.33
N HIS A 28 3.34 -2.43 36.44
CA HIS A 28 4.31 -2.24 37.50
C HIS A 28 4.73 -3.58 38.11
N GLN A 29 3.78 -4.45 38.44
CA GLN A 29 4.06 -5.79 38.95
C GLN A 29 4.83 -6.63 37.91
N LEU A 30 4.40 -6.62 36.61
CA LEU A 30 5.02 -7.36 35.55
C LEU A 30 6.51 -7.02 35.41
N TYR A 31 6.84 -5.72 35.41
CA TYR A 31 8.25 -5.29 35.30
C TYR A 31 9.08 -5.66 36.54
N ASN A 32 8.52 -5.58 37.75
CA ASN A 32 9.22 -6.00 38.97
C ASN A 32 9.39 -7.52 39.04
N ASP A 33 8.38 -8.30 38.62
CA ASP A 33 8.46 -9.76 38.56
C ASP A 33 9.55 -10.22 37.56
N GLU A 34 9.69 -9.54 36.43
CA GLU A 34 10.72 -9.84 35.43
C GLU A 34 12.14 -9.56 35.99
N VAL A 35 12.31 -8.48 36.76
CA VAL A 35 13.58 -8.12 37.40
C VAL A 35 13.83 -9.00 38.66
N GLY A 36 12.77 -9.53 39.27
CA GLY A 36 12.83 -10.39 40.47
C GLY A 36 12.86 -9.66 41.82
N PHE A 37 12.74 -8.35 41.83
CA PHE A 37 12.62 -7.52 43.02
C PHE A 37 11.95 -6.17 42.72
N ASP A 38 11.57 -5.40 43.76
CA ASP A 38 10.94 -4.07 43.62
C ASP A 38 11.95 -3.03 43.09
N PHE A 39 12.04 -2.95 41.77
CA PHE A 39 12.97 -2.07 41.05
C PHE A 39 12.27 -0.82 40.48
N PHE A 40 11.04 -0.99 40.02
CA PHE A 40 10.25 0.10 39.45
C PHE A 40 9.43 0.81 40.55
N ASN A 41 9.43 2.14 40.50
CA ASN A 41 8.54 2.96 41.35
C ASN A 41 7.09 2.83 40.84
N GLN A 42 6.15 2.71 41.75
CA GLN A 42 4.73 2.68 41.47
C GLN A 42 4.23 4.08 41.10
N VAL A 43 3.30 4.15 40.13
CA VAL A 43 2.59 5.41 39.85
C VAL A 43 1.75 5.84 41.03
N PRO A 44 1.96 7.05 41.62
CA PRO A 44 1.22 7.51 42.77
C PRO A 44 -0.29 7.60 42.53
N GLU A 45 -1.09 7.27 43.53
CA GLU A 45 -2.56 7.21 43.42
C GLU A 45 -3.18 8.54 42.96
N TYR A 46 -2.63 9.69 43.39
CA TYR A 46 -3.12 11.00 42.94
C TYR A 46 -2.91 11.22 41.43
N LYS A 47 -1.82 10.69 40.86
CA LYS A 47 -1.57 10.73 39.39
C LYS A 47 -2.48 9.76 38.65
N GLN A 48 -2.78 8.60 39.21
CA GLN A 48 -3.77 7.68 38.65
C GLN A 48 -5.16 8.33 38.59
N LYS A 49 -5.56 9.06 39.64
CA LYS A 49 -6.84 9.80 39.66
C LYS A 49 -6.88 10.98 38.71
N ALA A 50 -5.76 11.69 38.48
CA ALA A 50 -5.67 12.81 37.55
C ALA A 50 -5.77 12.37 36.07
N ASN A 51 -5.37 11.14 35.76
CA ASN A 51 -5.44 10.58 34.41
C ASN A 51 -6.85 10.10 33.98
N LYS A 52 -7.89 10.37 34.74
CA LYS A 52 -9.31 10.20 34.37
C LYS A 52 -9.74 11.10 33.18
N THR A 53 -8.81 11.85 32.58
CA THR A 53 -9.08 12.76 31.46
C THR A 53 -9.49 12.02 30.19
N ALA A 54 -10.37 12.67 29.45
CA ALA A 54 -10.94 12.20 28.18
C ALA A 54 -9.95 11.42 27.31
N THR A 55 -10.33 10.21 26.92
CA THR A 55 -9.56 9.39 25.99
C THR A 55 -9.63 10.00 24.61
N ILE A 56 -8.48 10.48 24.11
CA ILE A 56 -8.36 11.07 22.77
C ILE A 56 -7.90 9.99 21.79
N ILE A 57 -8.67 9.77 20.72
CA ILE A 57 -8.39 8.83 19.67
C ILE A 57 -8.29 9.61 18.35
N ALA A 58 -7.17 9.48 17.64
CA ALA A 58 -6.92 10.19 16.39
C ALA A 58 -7.26 11.71 16.46
N GLY A 59 -6.89 12.37 17.57
CA GLY A 59 -7.06 13.80 17.78
C GLY A 59 -8.45 14.25 18.24
N SER A 60 -9.41 13.35 18.42
CA SER A 60 -10.76 13.67 18.91
C SER A 60 -11.10 12.91 20.20
N PRO A 61 -11.86 13.53 21.15
CA PRO A 61 -12.36 12.84 22.31
C PRO A 61 -13.24 11.63 21.95
N LEU A 62 -13.25 10.62 22.81
CA LEU A 62 -14.05 9.39 22.62
C LEU A 62 -15.56 9.70 22.48
N GLU A 63 -16.06 10.69 23.20
CA GLU A 63 -17.44 11.16 23.11
C GLU A 63 -17.82 11.66 21.72
N ASP A 64 -16.92 12.37 21.03
CA ASP A 64 -17.16 12.85 19.67
C ASP A 64 -17.28 11.70 18.68
N TRP A 65 -16.47 10.65 18.87
CA TRP A 65 -16.58 9.42 18.07
C TRP A 65 -17.91 8.70 18.26
N TRP A 66 -18.39 8.60 19.51
CA TRP A 66 -19.69 8.01 19.78
C TRP A 66 -20.83 8.86 19.22
N ALA A 67 -20.78 10.18 19.42
CA ALA A 67 -21.78 11.11 18.86
C ALA A 67 -21.82 11.01 17.32
N LYS A 68 -20.67 10.98 16.66
CA LYS A 68 -20.58 10.79 15.22
C LYS A 68 -21.21 9.47 14.77
N GLN A 69 -20.90 8.35 15.43
CA GLN A 69 -21.50 7.06 15.10
C GLN A 69 -23.01 7.07 15.25
N GLY A 70 -23.53 7.70 16.29
CA GLY A 70 -24.97 7.84 16.52
C GLY A 70 -25.66 8.64 15.42
N ASN A 71 -25.07 9.76 15.01
CA ASN A 71 -25.58 10.61 13.96
C ASN A 71 -25.54 9.91 12.58
N ASP A 72 -24.41 9.26 12.25
CA ASP A 72 -24.24 8.51 11.01
C ASP A 72 -25.25 7.35 10.92
N PHE A 73 -25.49 6.66 12.04
CA PHE A 73 -26.49 5.59 12.09
C PHE A 73 -27.91 6.13 11.85
N ALA A 74 -28.31 7.18 12.56
CA ALA A 74 -29.62 7.79 12.42
C ALA A 74 -29.86 8.26 10.99
N PHE A 75 -28.92 8.97 10.39
CA PHE A 75 -29.00 9.44 9.00
C PHE A 75 -29.18 8.30 7.99
N LYS A 76 -28.37 7.24 8.12
CA LYS A 76 -28.46 6.07 7.23
C LYS A 76 -29.74 5.28 7.43
N PHE A 77 -30.21 5.12 8.67
CA PHE A 77 -31.46 4.45 8.98
C PHE A 77 -32.66 5.18 8.36
N GLU A 78 -32.73 6.50 8.55
CA GLU A 78 -33.79 7.32 7.92
C GLU A 78 -33.72 7.24 6.39
N GLY A 79 -32.50 7.24 5.82
CA GLY A 79 -32.28 7.09 4.39
C GLY A 79 -32.82 5.76 3.85
N ILE A 80 -32.56 4.65 4.52
CA ILE A 80 -33.07 3.32 4.14
C ILE A 80 -34.59 3.31 4.14
N ILE A 81 -35.24 3.82 5.20
CA ILE A 81 -36.67 3.81 5.31
C ILE A 81 -37.32 4.73 4.25
N ARG A 82 -36.80 5.96 4.12
CA ARG A 82 -37.31 6.94 3.15
C ARG A 82 -37.18 6.43 1.71
N GLN A 83 -36.01 5.94 1.34
CA GLN A 83 -35.78 5.44 -0.01
C GLN A 83 -36.59 4.18 -0.29
N GLY A 84 -36.65 3.25 0.66
CA GLY A 84 -37.46 2.04 0.53
C GLY A 84 -38.92 2.32 0.32
N LEU A 85 -39.50 3.33 1.00
CA LEU A 85 -40.87 3.76 0.79
C LEU A 85 -41.10 4.42 -0.59
N LEU A 86 -40.13 5.25 -1.03
CA LEU A 86 -40.22 5.90 -2.36
C LEU A 86 -40.10 4.88 -3.49
N ASP A 87 -39.30 3.87 -3.35
CA ASP A 87 -39.05 2.83 -4.36
C ASP A 87 -40.09 1.70 -4.29
N GLY A 88 -41.03 1.74 -3.35
CA GLY A 88 -42.03 0.69 -3.15
C GLY A 88 -41.43 -0.65 -2.69
N GLN A 89 -40.29 -0.63 -2.00
CA GLN A 89 -39.64 -1.83 -1.49
C GLN A 89 -40.53 -2.59 -0.50
N GLN A 90 -40.43 -3.91 -0.52
CA GLN A 90 -41.10 -4.74 0.49
C GLN A 90 -40.45 -4.51 1.87
N THR A 91 -41.26 -4.52 2.92
CA THR A 91 -40.83 -4.37 4.31
C THR A 91 -39.68 -5.36 4.69
N SER A 92 -39.75 -6.58 4.17
CA SER A 92 -38.73 -7.60 4.38
C SER A 92 -37.35 -7.16 3.87
N GLN A 93 -37.29 -6.46 2.74
CA GLN A 93 -36.02 -5.95 2.19
C GLN A 93 -35.49 -4.81 3.05
N MET A 94 -36.31 -3.83 3.41
CA MET A 94 -35.93 -2.76 4.33
C MET A 94 -35.41 -3.30 5.67
N ILE A 95 -36.04 -4.34 6.23
CA ILE A 95 -35.53 -5.02 7.45
C ILE A 95 -34.14 -5.61 7.22
N THR A 96 -33.87 -6.20 6.07
CA THR A 96 -32.57 -6.76 5.73
C THR A 96 -31.49 -5.68 5.65
N ASP A 97 -31.80 -4.56 5.02
CA ASP A 97 -30.91 -3.41 4.88
C ASP A 97 -30.61 -2.76 6.24
N VAL A 98 -31.61 -2.64 7.12
CA VAL A 98 -31.42 -2.18 8.50
C VAL A 98 -30.56 -3.15 9.31
N LYS A 99 -30.75 -4.46 9.20
CA LYS A 99 -29.88 -5.47 9.84
C LYS A 99 -28.43 -5.33 9.38
N HIS A 100 -28.20 -5.11 8.09
CA HIS A 100 -26.86 -4.87 7.56
C HIS A 100 -26.22 -3.61 8.14
N LEU A 101 -26.98 -2.49 8.22
CA LEU A 101 -26.53 -1.25 8.85
C LEU A 101 -26.17 -1.46 10.33
N MET A 102 -26.99 -2.19 11.10
CA MET A 102 -26.71 -2.51 12.50
C MET A 102 -25.43 -3.31 12.67
N ASN A 103 -25.20 -4.31 11.82
CA ASN A 103 -23.96 -5.11 11.86
C ASN A 103 -22.72 -4.26 11.54
N THR A 104 -22.81 -3.33 10.60
CA THR A 104 -21.73 -2.39 10.27
C THR A 104 -21.46 -1.45 11.46
N SER A 105 -22.48 -0.90 12.08
CA SER A 105 -22.36 -0.02 13.25
C SER A 105 -21.76 -0.74 14.45
N ARG A 106 -22.10 -2.01 14.67
CA ARG A 106 -21.49 -2.85 15.71
C ARG A 106 -19.99 -3.00 15.49
N ARG A 107 -19.55 -3.30 14.26
CA ARG A 107 -18.11 -3.42 13.93
C ARG A 107 -17.35 -2.12 14.15
N HIS A 108 -17.97 -0.98 13.87
CA HIS A 108 -17.37 0.34 14.14
C HIS A 108 -17.22 0.57 15.64
N ALA A 109 -18.24 0.25 16.42
CA ALA A 109 -18.20 0.36 17.87
C ALA A 109 -17.12 -0.56 18.49
N GLU A 110 -17.05 -1.82 18.06
CA GLU A 110 -15.98 -2.75 18.49
C GLU A 110 -14.59 -2.19 18.17
N THR A 111 -14.41 -1.61 16.97
CA THR A 111 -13.13 -1.02 16.58
C THR A 111 -12.76 0.17 17.46
N LEU A 112 -13.73 1.02 17.79
CA LEU A 112 -13.52 2.18 18.66
C LEU A 112 -13.15 1.74 20.07
N VAL A 113 -13.86 0.78 20.65
CA VAL A 113 -13.58 0.26 22.00
C VAL A 113 -12.18 -0.37 22.08
N ILE A 114 -11.85 -1.27 21.12
CA ILE A 114 -10.53 -1.92 21.08
C ILE A 114 -9.40 -0.88 20.98
N THR A 115 -9.61 0.16 20.14
CA THR A 115 -8.60 1.22 19.98
C THR A 115 -8.50 2.10 21.24
N ALA A 116 -9.62 2.36 21.91
CA ALA A 116 -9.64 3.10 23.18
C ALA A 116 -8.92 2.34 24.31
N VAL A 117 -9.16 1.04 24.43
CA VAL A 117 -8.46 0.18 25.41
C VAL A 117 -6.95 0.20 25.14
N ALA A 118 -6.52 0.03 23.89
CA ALA A 118 -5.10 0.12 23.53
C ALA A 118 -4.50 1.49 23.85
N LYS A 119 -5.27 2.57 23.70
CA LYS A 119 -4.81 3.93 24.06
C LYS A 119 -4.67 4.13 25.56
N VAL A 120 -5.56 3.55 26.35
CA VAL A 120 -5.49 3.62 27.82
C VAL A 120 -4.32 2.77 28.33
N ALA A 121 -4.10 1.58 27.78
CA ALA A 121 -2.92 0.77 28.08
C ALA A 121 -1.61 1.53 27.78
N ASP A 122 -1.51 2.19 26.62
CA ASP A 122 -0.36 3.03 26.30
C ASP A 122 -0.15 4.18 27.29
N LYS A 123 -1.24 4.84 27.78
CA LYS A 123 -1.16 5.85 28.81
C LYS A 123 -0.65 5.29 30.15
N ALA A 124 -1.04 4.06 30.51
CA ALA A 124 -0.56 3.40 31.72
C ALA A 124 0.95 3.13 31.64
N HIS A 125 1.43 2.62 30.49
CA HIS A 125 2.87 2.46 30.23
C HIS A 125 3.61 3.81 30.30
N GLN A 126 3.04 4.88 29.73
CA GLN A 126 3.62 6.21 29.82
C GLN A 126 3.71 6.72 31.26
N ALA A 127 2.67 6.51 32.08
CA ALA A 127 2.67 6.90 33.47
C ALA A 127 3.76 6.17 34.27
N LEU A 128 3.92 4.86 34.03
CA LEU A 128 5.01 4.09 34.68
C LEU A 128 6.39 4.57 34.22
N ARG A 129 6.57 4.86 32.92
CA ARG A 129 7.78 5.45 32.38
C ARG A 129 8.16 6.73 33.11
N ASP A 130 7.20 7.64 33.24
CA ASP A 130 7.45 8.98 33.80
C ASP A 130 7.82 8.95 35.29
N GLU A 131 7.50 7.88 36.04
CA GLU A 131 7.93 7.65 37.44
C GLU A 131 9.32 6.99 37.51
N ASN A 132 9.90 6.51 36.39
CA ASN A 132 11.09 5.66 36.38
C ASN A 132 12.16 6.11 35.37
N LEU A 133 12.22 7.40 35.02
CA LEU A 133 13.14 7.92 34.02
C LEU A 133 14.62 7.72 34.37
N ASP A 134 14.95 7.64 35.67
CA ASP A 134 16.30 7.48 36.18
C ASP A 134 16.91 6.10 35.88
N ILE A 135 16.08 5.07 35.84
CA ILE A 135 16.51 3.68 35.56
C ILE A 135 16.32 3.25 34.08
N LEU A 136 15.65 4.06 33.28
CA LEU A 136 15.32 3.71 31.89
C LEU A 136 16.40 4.21 30.90
N ALA A 137 16.69 3.39 29.89
CA ALA A 137 17.48 3.74 28.71
C ALA A 137 16.61 4.30 27.57
N GLY A 138 15.35 3.86 27.45
CA GLY A 138 14.46 4.28 26.39
C GLY A 138 13.19 3.44 26.28
N GLU A 139 12.56 3.50 25.10
CA GLU A 139 11.35 2.75 24.76
C GLU A 139 11.55 1.99 23.45
N LYS A 140 11.10 0.75 23.40
CA LYS A 140 11.19 -0.16 22.24
C LYS A 140 9.80 -0.48 21.70
N HIS A 141 9.59 -0.32 20.39
CA HIS A 141 8.32 -0.72 19.77
C HIS A 141 8.22 -2.24 19.68
N LEU A 142 7.19 -2.78 20.29
CA LEU A 142 6.92 -4.20 20.33
C LEU A 142 5.58 -4.50 19.65
N SER A 143 5.63 -5.23 18.53
CA SER A 143 4.44 -5.63 17.78
C SER A 143 4.11 -7.09 17.99
N THR A 144 2.86 -7.48 17.73
CA THR A 144 2.49 -8.90 17.72
C THR A 144 3.13 -9.61 16.51
N LEU A 145 3.81 -10.73 16.71
CA LEU A 145 4.43 -11.52 15.64
C LEU A 145 3.40 -12.45 15.00
N ASP A 146 2.54 -11.87 14.15
CA ASP A 146 1.54 -12.62 13.37
C ASP A 146 1.28 -11.96 12.00
N THR A 147 0.58 -12.67 11.13
CA THR A 147 0.25 -12.21 9.76
C THR A 147 -0.80 -11.10 9.71
N ARG A 148 -1.47 -10.77 10.84
CA ARG A 148 -2.49 -9.72 10.93
C ARG A 148 -1.95 -8.38 11.39
N THR A 149 -0.71 -8.33 11.84
CA THR A 149 -0.04 -7.08 12.24
C THR A 149 0.08 -6.15 11.03
N SER A 150 -0.28 -4.88 11.21
CA SER A 150 -0.25 -3.91 10.11
C SER A 150 1.18 -3.56 9.69
N THR A 151 1.37 -3.18 8.44
CA THR A 151 2.69 -2.87 7.88
C THR A 151 3.43 -1.79 8.69
N VAL A 152 2.74 -0.74 9.15
CA VAL A 152 3.37 0.30 9.97
C VAL A 152 3.93 -0.24 11.28
N CYS A 153 3.27 -1.21 11.90
CA CYS A 153 3.74 -1.85 13.13
C CYS A 153 4.83 -2.90 12.86
N GLN A 154 4.69 -3.68 11.77
CA GLN A 154 5.72 -4.64 11.35
C GLN A 154 7.10 -3.97 11.18
N LEU A 155 7.10 -2.85 10.46
CA LEU A 155 8.32 -2.13 10.09
C LEU A 155 8.93 -1.35 11.27
N ARG A 156 8.17 -1.14 12.34
CA ARG A 156 8.65 -0.47 13.57
C ARG A 156 9.08 -1.45 14.66
N ASP A 157 8.77 -2.73 14.51
CA ASP A 157 9.05 -3.73 15.55
C ASP A 157 10.54 -3.86 15.86
N GLY A 158 10.89 -3.70 17.11
CA GLY A 158 12.27 -3.72 17.58
C GLY A 158 13.00 -2.37 17.55
N LEU A 159 12.42 -1.33 16.91
CA LEU A 159 13.03 0.00 16.91
C LEU A 159 12.97 0.64 18.30
N MET A 160 14.02 1.35 18.66
CA MET A 160 14.21 1.98 19.97
C MET A 160 14.34 3.50 19.86
N TRP A 161 13.82 4.21 20.84
CA TRP A 161 14.00 5.65 21.05
C TRP A 161 14.46 5.92 22.46
N ASP A 162 15.32 6.90 22.64
CA ASP A 162 15.74 7.36 23.95
C ASP A 162 14.60 8.09 24.70
N LEU A 163 14.86 8.51 25.92
CA LEU A 163 13.88 9.23 26.75
C LEU A 163 13.52 10.60 26.20
N ASP A 164 14.37 11.20 25.35
CA ASP A 164 14.13 12.44 24.61
C ASP A 164 13.38 12.20 23.29
N LYS A 165 12.96 10.97 23.02
CA LYS A 165 12.25 10.54 21.80
C LYS A 165 13.12 10.59 20.54
N LYS A 166 14.46 10.57 20.66
CA LYS A 166 15.38 10.48 19.54
C LYS A 166 15.56 9.02 19.15
N PRO A 167 15.56 8.71 17.84
CA PRO A 167 15.77 7.35 17.37
C PRO A 167 17.19 6.86 17.69
N ILE A 168 17.33 5.57 18.03
CA ILE A 168 18.59 4.88 18.32
C ILE A 168 18.85 3.89 17.18
N ASP A 169 19.94 4.08 16.42
CA ASP A 169 20.35 3.26 15.28
C ASP A 169 19.36 3.20 14.10
N HIS A 170 18.50 4.22 13.97
CA HIS A 170 17.57 4.36 12.84
C HIS A 170 17.06 5.82 12.71
N ASP A 171 16.37 6.15 11.60
CA ASP A 171 15.86 7.49 11.33
C ASP A 171 14.33 7.63 11.49
N VAL A 172 13.64 6.58 11.94
CA VAL A 172 12.18 6.57 12.06
C VAL A 172 11.73 7.46 13.22
N PRO A 173 10.85 8.45 13.00
CA PRO A 173 10.40 9.36 14.04
C PRO A 173 9.59 8.64 15.14
N TYR A 174 9.73 9.12 16.38
CA TYR A 174 8.99 8.60 17.53
C TYR A 174 7.49 8.77 17.35
N GLN A 175 6.74 7.71 17.58
CA GLN A 175 5.28 7.71 17.63
C GLN A 175 4.78 6.65 18.62
N ARG A 176 3.83 7.02 19.47
CA ARG A 176 3.22 6.09 20.43
C ARG A 176 2.02 5.36 19.81
N PRO A 177 1.85 4.05 20.07
CA PRO A 177 0.62 3.32 19.78
C PRO A 177 -0.60 3.92 20.51
N PRO A 178 -1.81 3.69 20.01
CA PRO A 178 -2.15 2.98 18.77
C PRO A 178 -1.84 3.81 17.53
N LEU A 179 -1.14 3.24 16.55
CA LEU A 179 -0.79 3.90 15.27
C LEU A 179 -1.92 3.82 14.23
N HIS A 180 -2.88 2.94 14.45
CA HIS A 180 -4.03 2.69 13.56
C HIS A 180 -5.17 2.04 14.37
N PRO A 181 -6.42 2.00 13.84
CA PRO A 181 -7.51 1.27 14.48
C PRO A 181 -7.15 -0.19 14.75
N ARG A 182 -7.53 -0.69 15.94
CA ARG A 182 -7.22 -2.06 16.42
C ARG A 182 -5.71 -2.36 16.51
N CYS A 183 -4.88 -1.35 16.73
CA CYS A 183 -3.44 -1.53 16.95
C CYS A 183 -3.20 -2.38 18.22
N ARG A 184 -2.27 -3.36 18.12
CA ARG A 184 -1.91 -4.27 19.22
C ARG A 184 -0.45 -4.08 19.67
N SER A 185 0.24 -3.10 19.10
CA SER A 185 1.62 -2.78 19.46
C SER A 185 1.68 -1.92 20.72
N ILE A 186 2.78 -2.04 21.43
CA ILE A 186 3.10 -1.25 22.63
C ILE A 186 4.49 -0.62 22.52
N LEU A 187 4.79 0.36 23.36
CA LEU A 187 6.16 0.79 23.64
C LEU A 187 6.59 0.14 24.97
N GLN A 188 7.46 -0.86 24.87
CA GLN A 188 8.08 -1.53 26.00
C GLN A 188 9.15 -0.62 26.60
N LEU A 189 9.18 -0.51 27.94
CA LEU A 189 10.23 0.20 28.65
C LEU A 189 11.53 -0.64 28.62
N VAL A 190 12.64 0.01 28.33
CA VAL A 190 13.96 -0.60 28.30
C VAL A 190 14.80 0.01 29.43
N THR A 191 15.27 -0.83 30.33
CA THR A 191 16.13 -0.41 31.47
C THR A 191 17.56 -0.17 30.99
N LYS A 192 18.28 0.68 31.70
CA LYS A 192 19.74 0.75 31.62
C LYS A 192 20.35 -0.60 32.04
N SER A 193 21.52 -0.92 31.55
CA SER A 193 22.29 -2.07 32.02
C SER A 193 22.65 -1.92 33.51
N TRP A 194 22.85 -3.02 34.20
CA TRP A 194 23.29 -2.98 35.60
C TRP A 194 24.58 -2.18 35.77
N LYS A 195 25.48 -2.29 34.81
CA LYS A 195 26.72 -1.52 34.80
C LYS A 195 26.46 -0.01 34.69
N GLU A 196 25.53 0.44 33.88
CA GLU A 196 25.15 1.87 33.74
C GLU A 196 24.46 2.40 35.02
N LEU A 197 23.81 1.52 35.75
CA LEU A 197 23.18 1.84 37.07
C LEU A 197 24.18 1.77 38.20
N GLY A 198 25.45 1.38 37.94
CA GLY A 198 26.47 1.25 39.00
C GLY A 198 26.29 0.00 39.87
N ILE A 199 25.54 -0.99 39.40
CA ILE A 199 25.27 -2.25 40.10
C ILE A 199 26.24 -3.30 39.55
N ASP A 200 27.01 -3.91 40.45
CA ASP A 200 27.92 -5.01 40.09
C ASP A 200 27.20 -6.37 40.09
N ALA A 201 26.46 -6.62 39.03
CA ALA A 201 25.69 -7.85 38.84
C ALA A 201 25.79 -8.29 37.34
N GLU A 202 25.60 -9.59 37.12
CA GLU A 202 25.41 -10.10 35.75
C GLU A 202 24.09 -9.60 35.15
N GLU A 203 24.11 -9.26 33.85
CA GLU A 203 22.91 -8.82 33.13
C GLU A 203 21.87 -9.96 33.11
N MET A 204 20.59 -9.58 33.11
CA MET A 204 19.49 -10.53 33.10
C MET A 204 19.51 -11.38 31.81
N PRO A 205 19.20 -12.68 31.92
CA PRO A 205 19.05 -13.50 30.73
C PRO A 205 17.91 -12.99 29.85
N SER A 206 18.07 -13.09 28.54
CA SER A 206 17.03 -12.70 27.60
C SER A 206 15.74 -13.54 27.80
N SER A 207 14.61 -12.88 27.81
CA SER A 207 13.29 -13.49 27.98
C SER A 207 12.69 -13.96 26.65
N THR A 208 11.41 -14.35 26.64
CA THR A 208 10.69 -14.75 25.45
C THR A 208 9.51 -13.85 25.16
N ARG A 209 9.13 -13.73 23.88
CA ARG A 209 7.92 -13.04 23.43
C ARG A 209 6.99 -13.98 22.67
N ALA A 210 5.69 -13.70 22.74
CA ALA A 210 4.69 -14.49 22.02
C ALA A 210 4.77 -14.27 20.50
N SER A 211 4.62 -15.35 19.76
CA SER A 211 4.39 -15.31 18.32
C SER A 211 3.21 -16.20 17.93
N GLN A 212 2.77 -16.11 16.66
CA GLN A 212 1.63 -16.86 16.14
C GLN A 212 1.80 -18.39 16.32
N ASP A 213 3.02 -18.88 16.21
CA ASP A 213 3.27 -20.34 16.21
C ASP A 213 3.72 -20.86 17.58
N SER A 214 4.63 -20.15 18.23
CA SER A 214 5.19 -20.51 19.55
C SER A 214 5.97 -19.33 20.14
N PRO A 215 6.25 -19.31 21.45
CA PRO A 215 7.15 -18.32 22.04
C PRO A 215 8.52 -18.33 21.36
N VAL A 216 9.06 -17.14 21.11
CA VAL A 216 10.40 -16.94 20.52
C VAL A 216 11.24 -16.06 21.44
N SER A 217 12.55 -16.01 21.24
CA SER A 217 13.41 -15.08 21.99
C SER A 217 12.90 -13.62 21.84
N GLU A 218 12.95 -12.83 22.88
CA GLU A 218 12.59 -11.40 22.87
C GLU A 218 13.43 -10.58 21.88
N GLN A 219 14.63 -11.08 21.52
CA GLN A 219 15.52 -10.47 20.55
C GLN A 219 15.04 -10.64 19.09
N ILE A 220 14.08 -11.55 18.84
CA ILE A 220 13.50 -11.74 17.52
C ILE A 220 12.54 -10.61 17.22
N ASN A 221 12.87 -9.74 16.27
CA ASN A 221 11.96 -8.74 15.73
C ASN A 221 11.06 -9.31 14.63
N TYR A 222 10.10 -8.51 14.15
CA TYR A 222 9.14 -8.93 13.13
C TYR A 222 9.82 -9.38 11.83
N GLU A 223 10.88 -8.68 11.40
CA GLU A 223 11.65 -9.04 10.20
C GLU A 223 12.26 -10.43 10.33
N ASN A 224 12.95 -10.71 11.46
CA ASN A 224 13.59 -12.00 11.69
C ASN A 224 12.55 -13.11 11.87
N TRP A 225 11.41 -12.84 12.49
CA TRP A 225 10.29 -13.77 12.54
C TRP A 225 9.74 -14.04 11.13
N LEU A 226 9.56 -13.03 10.29
CA LEU A 226 9.06 -13.19 8.93
C LEU A 226 10.06 -13.93 8.04
N LYS A 227 11.38 -13.77 8.24
CA LYS A 227 12.43 -14.57 7.54
C LYS A 227 12.28 -16.07 7.79
N SER A 228 11.73 -16.48 8.93
CA SER A 228 11.49 -17.90 9.26
C SER A 228 10.24 -18.49 8.58
N LYS A 229 9.44 -17.68 7.90
CA LYS A 229 8.18 -18.10 7.27
C LYS A 229 8.38 -18.53 5.82
N SER A 230 7.38 -19.30 5.30
CA SER A 230 7.41 -19.69 3.90
C SER A 230 7.30 -18.48 2.95
N PRO A 231 7.79 -18.57 1.70
CA PRO A 231 7.64 -17.51 0.71
C PRO A 231 6.19 -17.06 0.52
N GLU A 232 5.21 -17.97 0.59
CA GLU A 232 3.79 -17.68 0.44
C GLU A 232 3.28 -16.82 1.62
N GLN A 233 3.71 -17.11 2.85
CA GLN A 233 3.37 -16.33 4.03
C GLN A 233 4.03 -14.94 3.97
N GLN A 234 5.28 -14.85 3.51
CA GLN A 234 5.96 -13.58 3.29
C GLN A 234 5.26 -12.73 2.24
N ASP A 235 4.80 -13.34 1.13
CA ASP A 235 4.01 -12.68 0.09
C ASP A 235 2.65 -12.20 0.60
N GLN A 236 2.01 -12.97 1.47
CA GLN A 236 0.74 -12.57 2.09
C GLN A 236 0.90 -11.34 2.99
N VAL A 237 2.01 -11.24 3.70
CA VAL A 237 2.30 -10.16 4.67
C VAL A 237 2.74 -8.87 3.98
N LEU A 238 3.74 -8.94 3.11
CA LEU A 238 4.37 -7.77 2.50
C LEU A 238 3.77 -7.40 1.13
N GLY A 239 3.01 -8.30 0.53
CA GLY A 239 2.68 -8.29 -0.88
C GLY A 239 3.83 -8.82 -1.74
N LYS A 240 3.51 -9.60 -2.78
CA LYS A 240 4.48 -10.37 -3.59
C LYS A 240 5.69 -9.55 -4.05
N GLY A 241 5.49 -8.32 -4.52
CA GLY A 241 6.57 -7.49 -5.05
C GLY A 241 7.56 -7.00 -3.98
N LYS A 242 7.09 -6.52 -2.82
CA LYS A 242 7.98 -6.10 -1.72
C LYS A 242 8.69 -7.30 -1.10
N ALA A 243 7.97 -8.41 -0.92
CA ALA A 243 8.53 -9.64 -0.39
C ALA A 243 9.66 -10.16 -1.27
N ASP A 244 9.53 -10.10 -2.59
CA ASP A 244 10.57 -10.52 -3.51
C ASP A 244 11.79 -9.59 -3.47
N LEU A 245 11.61 -8.28 -3.50
CA LEU A 245 12.71 -7.32 -3.36
C LEU A 245 13.47 -7.52 -2.05
N TRP A 246 12.73 -7.75 -0.95
CA TRP A 246 13.31 -7.99 0.37
C TRP A 246 14.06 -9.33 0.45
N ARG A 247 13.49 -10.43 -0.02
CA ARG A 247 14.17 -11.74 -0.07
C ARG A 247 15.46 -11.71 -0.87
N ARG A 248 15.53 -10.89 -1.90
CA ARG A 248 16.72 -10.69 -2.74
C ARG A 248 17.75 -9.74 -2.12
N GLY A 249 17.43 -9.11 -0.99
CA GLY A 249 18.30 -8.12 -0.36
C GLY A 249 18.40 -6.81 -1.13
N VAL A 250 17.48 -6.53 -2.05
CA VAL A 250 17.42 -5.27 -2.82
C VAL A 250 16.93 -4.14 -1.94
N ILE A 251 16.03 -4.44 -1.03
CA ILE A 251 15.52 -3.53 0.00
C ILE A 251 15.57 -4.20 1.37
N THR A 252 15.69 -3.39 2.41
CA THR A 252 15.57 -3.77 3.81
C THR A 252 14.19 -3.40 4.35
N PHE A 253 13.85 -3.81 5.56
CA PHE A 253 12.63 -3.35 6.25
C PHE A 253 12.66 -1.84 6.49
N ALA A 254 13.83 -1.27 6.80
CA ALA A 254 13.99 0.18 6.97
C ALA A 254 13.63 0.95 5.70
N ASP A 255 14.03 0.43 4.53
CA ASP A 255 13.74 1.05 3.24
C ASP A 255 12.24 1.10 2.90
N MET A 256 11.41 0.30 3.58
CA MET A 256 9.96 0.28 3.36
C MET A 256 9.20 1.40 4.09
N LEU A 257 9.90 2.26 4.85
CA LEU A 257 9.35 3.44 5.51
C LEU A 257 9.87 4.73 4.87
N ASP A 258 9.03 5.75 4.79
CA ASP A 258 9.47 7.11 4.49
C ASP A 258 10.04 7.80 5.74
N GLN A 259 10.62 9.00 5.56
CA GLN A 259 11.17 9.82 6.65
C GLN A 259 10.12 10.20 7.73
N SER A 260 8.83 10.12 7.41
CA SER A 260 7.74 10.33 8.38
C SER A 260 7.29 9.04 9.07
N GLY A 261 7.92 7.90 8.75
CA GLY A 261 7.61 6.58 9.29
C GLY A 261 6.34 5.96 8.69
N ARG A 262 5.92 6.37 7.49
CA ARG A 262 4.81 5.76 6.74
C ARG A 262 5.31 4.68 5.79
N PRO A 263 4.57 3.58 5.63
CA PRO A 263 4.94 2.54 4.67
C PRO A 263 4.94 3.08 3.24
N LEU A 264 6.07 2.92 2.56
CA LEU A 264 6.22 3.21 1.13
C LEU A 264 5.44 2.21 0.29
N THR A 265 4.88 2.67 -0.83
CA THR A 265 4.34 1.77 -1.85
C THR A 265 5.49 1.08 -2.61
N LEU A 266 5.20 0.00 -3.31
CA LEU A 266 6.22 -0.65 -4.14
C LEU A 266 6.73 0.30 -5.25
N LYS A 267 5.85 1.14 -5.78
CA LYS A 267 6.22 2.18 -6.75
C LYS A 267 7.25 3.16 -6.16
N ASP A 268 7.03 3.61 -4.93
CA ASP A 268 7.96 4.51 -4.25
C ASP A 268 9.32 3.86 -4.07
N LEU A 269 9.35 2.55 -3.70
CA LEU A 269 10.59 1.77 -3.56
C LEU A 269 11.35 1.66 -4.89
N TYR A 270 10.66 1.42 -6.00
CA TYR A 270 11.29 1.41 -7.32
C TYR A 270 11.92 2.75 -7.69
N LEU A 271 11.24 3.86 -7.35
CA LEU A 271 11.75 5.22 -7.62
C LEU A 271 12.93 5.58 -6.70
N THR A 272 12.84 5.24 -5.41
CA THR A 272 13.84 5.63 -4.40
C THR A 272 15.16 4.86 -4.57
N HIS A 273 15.07 3.57 -4.90
CA HIS A 273 16.25 2.71 -5.07
C HIS A 273 16.77 2.66 -6.51
N ASN A 274 16.26 3.53 -7.41
CA ASN A 274 16.61 3.53 -8.84
C ASN A 274 16.61 2.10 -9.43
N LEU A 275 15.62 1.28 -8.99
CA LEU A 275 15.53 -0.08 -9.47
C LEU A 275 15.25 -0.04 -10.95
N ASP A 276 16.17 -0.59 -11.72
CA ASP A 276 16.15 -0.50 -13.17
C ASP A 276 14.84 -1.11 -13.71
N VAL A 277 13.99 -0.25 -14.25
CA VAL A 277 12.69 -0.63 -14.82
C VAL A 277 12.94 -1.10 -16.25
N GLY A 278 13.76 -2.13 -16.40
CA GLY A 278 14.17 -2.66 -17.69
C GLY A 278 14.49 -4.15 -17.60
N TYR A 279 14.64 -4.76 -18.74
CA TYR A 279 15.32 -6.04 -18.82
C TYR A 279 16.74 -5.87 -18.27
N SER A 280 17.26 -6.83 -17.48
CA SER A 280 18.67 -6.85 -17.05
C SER A 280 19.55 -6.63 -18.29
N THR A 281 20.68 -5.92 -18.11
CA THR A 281 21.58 -5.49 -19.21
C THR A 281 21.70 -6.53 -20.32
N MET A 282 21.09 -6.20 -21.49
CA MET A 282 21.18 -7.02 -22.70
C MET A 282 22.33 -6.56 -23.55
N ASN A 283 23.03 -7.51 -24.18
CA ASN A 283 24.16 -7.22 -25.03
C ASN A 283 23.79 -7.25 -26.51
N SER A 284 22.62 -7.83 -26.86
CA SER A 284 22.13 -7.87 -28.24
C SER A 284 20.60 -7.79 -28.31
N ILE A 285 20.08 -7.44 -29.48
CA ILE A 285 18.65 -7.39 -29.75
C ILE A 285 18.05 -8.80 -29.75
N GLU A 286 18.80 -9.77 -30.19
CA GLU A 286 18.41 -11.18 -30.20
C GLU A 286 18.26 -11.71 -28.79
N GLU A 287 19.19 -11.38 -27.88
CA GLU A 287 19.10 -11.73 -26.45
C GLU A 287 17.88 -11.10 -25.78
N LEU A 288 17.65 -9.80 -26.03
CA LEU A 288 16.45 -9.07 -25.54
C LEU A 288 15.15 -9.74 -25.99
N ARG A 289 15.09 -10.11 -27.30
CA ARG A 289 13.90 -10.74 -27.85
C ARG A 289 13.70 -12.16 -27.33
N GLN A 290 14.78 -12.96 -27.19
CA GLN A 290 14.68 -14.31 -26.67
C GLN A 290 14.15 -14.29 -25.23
N LYS A 291 14.68 -13.40 -24.40
CA LYS A 291 14.22 -13.23 -23.03
C LYS A 291 12.73 -12.84 -22.96
N ALA A 292 12.28 -11.97 -23.86
CA ALA A 292 10.87 -11.63 -23.95
C ALA A 292 10.00 -12.85 -24.32
N ILE A 293 10.45 -13.71 -25.27
CA ILE A 293 9.78 -14.95 -25.64
C ILE A 293 9.65 -15.91 -24.45
N ASP A 294 10.71 -16.04 -23.64
CA ASP A 294 10.76 -16.99 -22.51
C ASP A 294 9.79 -16.63 -21.38
N VAL A 295 9.45 -15.34 -21.22
CA VAL A 295 8.58 -14.85 -20.12
C VAL A 295 7.16 -14.51 -20.60
N GLU A 296 6.97 -14.28 -21.88
CA GLU A 296 5.71 -13.83 -22.47
C GLU A 296 4.52 -14.75 -22.16
N PRO A 297 4.62 -16.10 -22.22
CA PRO A 297 3.46 -16.95 -21.97
C PRO A 297 2.85 -16.76 -20.57
N GLU A 298 3.70 -16.63 -19.54
CA GLU A 298 3.24 -16.39 -18.15
C GLU A 298 2.55 -15.02 -18.03
N ILE A 299 3.12 -13.99 -18.68
CA ILE A 299 2.53 -12.65 -18.67
C ILE A 299 1.19 -12.63 -19.43
N THR A 300 1.13 -13.28 -20.58
CA THR A 300 -0.09 -13.32 -21.42
C THR A 300 -1.25 -13.95 -20.67
N GLU A 301 -1.02 -15.08 -20.00
CA GLU A 301 -2.06 -15.74 -19.20
C GLU A 301 -2.61 -14.80 -18.14
N LYS A 302 -1.73 -14.18 -17.33
CA LYS A 302 -2.12 -13.28 -16.24
C LYS A 302 -2.79 -12.00 -16.73
N ILE A 303 -2.26 -11.35 -17.75
CA ILE A 303 -2.83 -10.11 -18.29
C ILE A 303 -4.20 -10.36 -18.91
N THR A 304 -4.38 -11.47 -19.61
CA THR A 304 -5.67 -11.85 -20.19
C THR A 304 -6.71 -12.14 -19.10
N GLU A 305 -6.33 -12.85 -18.04
CA GLU A 305 -7.17 -13.10 -16.87
C GLU A 305 -7.62 -11.79 -16.20
N ILE A 306 -6.67 -10.88 -15.92
CA ILE A 306 -6.94 -9.58 -15.29
C ILE A 306 -7.89 -8.73 -16.14
N ILE A 307 -7.63 -8.61 -17.45
CA ILE A 307 -8.47 -7.82 -18.35
C ILE A 307 -9.89 -8.40 -18.41
N SER A 308 -10.02 -9.72 -18.53
CA SER A 308 -11.31 -10.40 -18.59
C SER A 308 -12.12 -10.27 -17.30
N SER A 309 -11.46 -10.27 -16.14
CA SER A 309 -12.08 -10.18 -14.81
C SER A 309 -12.88 -8.88 -14.58
N VAL A 310 -12.55 -7.83 -15.33
CA VAL A 310 -13.25 -6.52 -15.26
C VAL A 310 -14.26 -6.32 -16.39
N GLY A 311 -14.54 -7.35 -17.18
CA GLY A 311 -15.46 -7.29 -18.33
C GLY A 311 -14.87 -6.56 -19.54
N ALA A 312 -13.54 -6.40 -19.61
CA ALA A 312 -12.83 -5.87 -20.75
C ALA A 312 -12.35 -7.00 -21.67
N LYS A 313 -11.86 -6.65 -22.87
CA LYS A 313 -11.37 -7.61 -23.85
C LYS A 313 -9.91 -7.32 -24.20
N THR A 314 -9.12 -8.36 -24.46
CA THR A 314 -7.80 -8.23 -25.09
C THR A 314 -7.95 -8.15 -26.61
N ALA A 315 -7.10 -7.35 -27.23
CA ALA A 315 -7.05 -7.23 -28.70
C ALA A 315 -5.60 -7.30 -29.22
N GLY A 316 -5.42 -7.80 -30.43
CA GLY A 316 -4.13 -7.83 -31.13
C GLY A 316 -3.07 -8.73 -30.45
N LEU A 317 -3.49 -9.83 -29.81
CA LEU A 317 -2.56 -10.76 -29.15
C LEU A 317 -1.55 -11.39 -30.13
N GLU A 318 -1.88 -11.47 -31.37
CA GLU A 318 -0.97 -11.94 -32.46
C GLU A 318 0.23 -11.01 -32.66
N TYR A 319 0.12 -9.74 -32.22
CA TYR A 319 1.18 -8.73 -32.33
C TYR A 319 1.84 -8.43 -30.97
N ARG A 320 1.60 -9.26 -29.94
CA ARG A 320 2.09 -9.02 -28.58
C ARG A 320 3.60 -9.02 -28.44
N LEU A 321 4.30 -9.75 -29.32
CA LEU A 321 5.77 -9.74 -29.41
C LEU A 321 6.22 -8.92 -30.63
N LYS A 322 7.07 -7.95 -30.41
CA LYS A 322 7.66 -7.14 -31.45
C LYS A 322 8.57 -8.00 -32.36
N SER A 323 8.46 -7.83 -33.68
CA SER A 323 9.33 -8.54 -34.61
C SER A 323 10.78 -8.09 -34.48
N LEU A 324 11.73 -8.96 -34.78
CA LEU A 324 13.16 -8.65 -34.76
C LEU A 324 13.53 -7.45 -35.63
N GLU A 325 12.91 -7.34 -36.79
CA GLU A 325 13.10 -6.21 -37.72
C GLU A 325 12.63 -4.88 -37.12
N SER A 326 11.48 -4.91 -36.43
CA SER A 326 10.95 -3.72 -35.77
C SER A 326 11.82 -3.28 -34.58
N LEU A 327 12.44 -4.25 -33.87
CA LEU A 327 13.39 -3.98 -32.81
C LEU A 327 14.69 -3.37 -33.36
N LYS A 328 15.27 -3.97 -34.43
CA LYS A 328 16.47 -3.46 -35.10
C LYS A 328 16.27 -2.02 -35.56
N ARG A 329 15.19 -1.75 -36.26
CA ARG A 329 14.85 -0.41 -36.75
C ARG A 329 14.71 0.63 -35.62
N LYS A 330 14.16 0.21 -34.47
CA LYS A 330 14.03 1.08 -33.32
C LYS A 330 15.39 1.40 -32.69
N VAL A 331 16.24 0.39 -32.49
CA VAL A 331 17.60 0.58 -31.96
C VAL A 331 18.45 1.43 -32.90
N GLU A 332 18.41 1.16 -34.22
CA GLU A 332 19.11 1.98 -35.22
C GLU A 332 18.69 3.45 -35.16
N THR A 333 17.40 3.74 -34.98
CA THR A 333 16.91 5.12 -34.84
C THR A 333 17.51 5.83 -33.62
N GLU A 334 17.61 5.16 -32.49
CA GLU A 334 18.21 5.70 -31.27
C GLU A 334 19.73 5.88 -31.40
N VAL A 335 20.40 4.95 -32.08
CA VAL A 335 21.85 5.04 -32.38
C VAL A 335 22.14 6.21 -33.30
N LEU A 336 21.32 6.43 -34.33
CA LEU A 336 21.43 7.59 -35.23
C LEU A 336 21.18 8.92 -34.49
N ALA A 337 20.42 8.88 -33.38
CA ALA A 337 20.21 10.04 -32.50
C ALA A 337 21.38 10.25 -31.51
N GLY A 338 22.45 9.45 -31.57
CA GLY A 338 23.65 9.61 -30.76
C GLY A 338 23.71 8.76 -29.48
N ILE A 339 22.77 7.84 -29.29
CA ILE A 339 22.78 6.93 -28.14
C ILE A 339 23.63 5.70 -28.48
N SER A 340 24.42 5.20 -27.52
CA SER A 340 25.19 3.96 -27.77
C SER A 340 24.26 2.77 -28.00
N GLU A 341 24.65 1.83 -28.84
CA GLU A 341 23.83 0.66 -29.19
C GLU A 341 23.38 -0.11 -27.94
N LYS A 342 24.27 -0.33 -26.98
CA LYS A 342 23.94 -0.97 -25.71
C LYS A 342 22.88 -0.21 -24.90
N GLN A 343 22.97 1.11 -24.85
CA GLN A 343 21.95 1.95 -24.20
C GLN A 343 20.63 1.93 -24.97
N ALA A 344 20.68 1.97 -26.30
CA ALA A 344 19.51 1.89 -27.16
C ALA A 344 18.77 0.55 -26.97
N ILE A 345 19.47 -0.59 -26.94
CA ILE A 345 18.91 -1.92 -26.67
C ILE A 345 18.20 -1.93 -25.30
N ASN A 346 18.88 -1.47 -24.23
CA ASN A 346 18.36 -1.49 -22.88
C ASN A 346 17.22 -0.46 -22.64
N SER A 347 17.06 0.53 -23.52
CA SER A 347 15.94 1.49 -23.46
C SER A 347 14.62 0.94 -24.04
N VAL A 348 14.62 -0.20 -24.72
CA VAL A 348 13.43 -0.78 -25.35
C VAL A 348 12.53 -1.42 -24.31
N LYS A 349 11.39 -0.78 -24.01
CA LYS A 349 10.41 -1.23 -22.99
C LYS A 349 9.14 -1.85 -23.57
N ASP A 350 9.01 -1.89 -24.92
CA ASP A 350 7.81 -2.32 -25.64
C ASP A 350 8.06 -3.55 -26.52
N VAL A 351 8.96 -4.45 -26.08
CA VAL A 351 9.22 -5.74 -26.75
C VAL A 351 7.98 -6.63 -26.65
N ILE A 352 7.34 -6.61 -25.46
CA ILE A 352 6.04 -7.24 -25.21
C ILE A 352 5.00 -6.14 -25.07
N ARG A 353 3.85 -6.31 -25.72
CA ARG A 353 2.76 -5.34 -25.73
C ARG A 353 1.40 -6.02 -25.68
N TYR A 354 0.52 -5.49 -24.84
CA TYR A 354 -0.87 -5.91 -24.77
C TYR A 354 -1.80 -4.71 -24.99
N THR A 355 -3.01 -4.99 -25.46
CA THR A 355 -4.05 -3.97 -25.60
C THR A 355 -5.34 -4.45 -24.91
N ALA A 356 -5.85 -3.63 -24.00
CA ALA A 356 -7.15 -3.79 -23.36
C ALA A 356 -8.17 -2.88 -24.05
N ILE A 357 -9.30 -3.44 -24.46
CA ILE A 357 -10.45 -2.71 -24.99
C ILE A 357 -11.44 -2.51 -23.83
N LEU A 358 -11.64 -1.25 -23.47
CA LEU A 358 -12.51 -0.84 -22.37
C LEU A 358 -13.79 -0.21 -22.91
N ASP A 359 -14.86 -0.31 -22.12
CA ASP A 359 -16.14 0.34 -22.41
C ASP A 359 -16.01 1.86 -22.27
N VAL A 360 -16.53 2.63 -23.21
CA VAL A 360 -16.37 4.09 -23.25
C VAL A 360 -17.00 4.79 -22.03
N ASN A 361 -18.07 4.25 -21.48
CA ASN A 361 -18.79 4.83 -20.34
C ASN A 361 -18.14 4.43 -18.99
N ASN A 362 -17.46 3.28 -18.95
CA ASN A 362 -16.86 2.69 -17.78
C ASN A 362 -15.32 2.66 -17.84
N PHE A 363 -14.72 3.38 -18.78
CA PHE A 363 -13.28 3.30 -19.07
C PHE A 363 -12.40 3.49 -17.83
N VAL A 364 -12.61 4.57 -17.09
CA VAL A 364 -11.79 4.88 -15.90
C VAL A 364 -12.00 3.84 -14.80
N LEU A 365 -13.23 3.41 -14.58
CA LEU A 365 -13.55 2.38 -13.58
C LEU A 365 -12.89 1.03 -13.92
N GLN A 366 -12.92 0.62 -15.19
CA GLN A 366 -12.26 -0.62 -15.64
C GLN A 366 -10.74 -0.47 -15.57
N TYR A 367 -10.19 0.68 -15.97
CA TYR A 367 -8.77 0.99 -15.84
C TYR A 367 -8.29 0.86 -14.39
N ASP A 368 -8.97 1.51 -13.44
CA ASP A 368 -8.59 1.48 -12.02
C ASP A 368 -8.68 0.06 -11.43
N LYS A 369 -9.67 -0.72 -11.84
CA LYS A 369 -9.79 -2.13 -11.44
C LYS A 369 -8.65 -2.98 -12.00
N ILE A 370 -8.25 -2.76 -13.26
CA ILE A 370 -7.09 -3.44 -13.85
C ILE A 370 -5.82 -3.07 -13.10
N GLN A 371 -5.59 -1.76 -12.82
CA GLN A 371 -4.43 -1.33 -12.03
C GLN A 371 -4.36 -2.03 -10.66
N SER A 372 -5.48 -2.05 -9.94
CA SER A 372 -5.58 -2.72 -8.64
C SER A 372 -5.35 -4.24 -8.72
N ALA A 373 -5.81 -4.89 -9.80
CA ALA A 373 -5.60 -6.31 -10.01
C ALA A 373 -4.14 -6.63 -10.40
N LEU A 374 -3.52 -5.78 -11.22
CA LEU A 374 -2.10 -5.85 -11.54
C LEU A 374 -1.24 -5.79 -10.29
N GLU A 375 -1.45 -4.80 -9.43
CA GLU A 375 -0.71 -4.64 -8.16
C GLU A 375 -0.83 -5.87 -7.25
N LYS A 376 -2.03 -6.43 -7.12
CA LYS A 376 -2.27 -7.64 -6.33
C LYS A 376 -1.50 -8.87 -6.85
N GLN A 377 -1.24 -8.90 -8.14
CA GLN A 377 -0.51 -10.00 -8.81
C GLN A 377 1.00 -9.73 -8.92
N GLY A 378 1.49 -8.61 -8.37
CA GLY A 378 2.90 -8.23 -8.42
C GLY A 378 3.35 -7.58 -9.73
N TYR A 379 2.41 -6.99 -10.46
CA TYR A 379 2.67 -6.17 -11.66
C TYR A 379 2.49 -4.69 -11.34
N PHE A 380 3.46 -3.85 -11.69
CA PHE A 380 3.47 -2.44 -11.31
C PHE A 380 3.55 -1.53 -12.51
N THR A 381 2.61 -0.60 -12.60
CA THR A 381 2.64 0.45 -13.61
C THR A 381 3.60 1.55 -13.19
N VAL A 382 4.66 1.75 -13.96
CA VAL A 382 5.74 2.71 -13.69
C VAL A 382 5.64 3.97 -14.54
N VAL A 383 4.99 3.91 -15.69
CA VAL A 383 4.75 5.05 -16.58
C VAL A 383 3.31 5.02 -17.04
N VAL A 384 2.65 6.18 -17.04
CA VAL A 384 1.30 6.37 -17.61
C VAL A 384 1.33 7.54 -18.57
N LYS A 385 0.97 7.30 -19.83
CA LYS A 385 0.81 8.33 -20.85
C LYS A 385 -0.64 8.36 -21.31
N ASN A 386 -1.41 9.33 -20.78
CA ASN A 386 -2.77 9.58 -21.24
C ASN A 386 -2.75 10.57 -22.41
N THR A 387 -3.19 10.12 -23.57
CA THR A 387 -3.21 10.90 -24.82
C THR A 387 -4.62 11.32 -25.25
N TRP A 388 -5.63 11.17 -24.41
CA TRP A 388 -6.96 11.72 -24.59
C TRP A 388 -6.97 13.24 -24.34
N LYS A 389 -6.23 13.98 -25.18
CA LYS A 389 -6.09 15.45 -25.14
C LYS A 389 -6.53 16.04 -26.47
N ASP A 390 -7.03 17.26 -26.45
CA ASP A 390 -7.37 17.99 -27.67
C ASP A 390 -6.13 18.12 -28.58
N GLY A 391 -6.32 18.01 -29.87
CA GLY A 391 -5.26 18.06 -30.86
C GLY A 391 -4.36 16.81 -30.97
N ALA A 392 -4.44 15.84 -30.06
CA ALA A 392 -3.66 14.64 -30.16
C ALA A 392 -4.20 13.69 -31.24
N VAL A 393 -3.33 13.21 -32.10
CA VAL A 393 -3.65 12.24 -33.17
C VAL A 393 -3.94 10.86 -32.60
N TYR A 394 -3.17 10.42 -31.63
CA TYR A 394 -3.36 9.14 -30.96
C TYR A 394 -4.23 9.32 -29.72
N LYS A 395 -5.27 8.49 -29.57
CA LYS A 395 -6.21 8.51 -28.45
C LYS A 395 -6.19 7.16 -27.72
N GLY A 396 -5.53 7.12 -26.57
CA GLY A 396 -5.42 5.95 -25.73
C GLY A 396 -4.74 6.29 -24.41
N VAL A 397 -4.61 5.30 -23.54
CA VAL A 397 -3.74 5.36 -22.37
C VAL A 397 -2.69 4.27 -22.53
N ASN A 398 -1.41 4.65 -22.56
CA ASN A 398 -0.31 3.70 -22.64
C ASN A 398 0.39 3.64 -21.29
N THR A 399 0.64 2.45 -20.80
CA THR A 399 1.38 2.23 -19.56
C THR A 399 2.58 1.32 -19.81
N PHE A 400 3.67 1.55 -19.09
CA PHE A 400 4.70 0.54 -18.92
C PHE A 400 4.50 -0.14 -17.57
N VAL A 401 4.45 -1.47 -17.63
CA VAL A 401 4.22 -2.33 -16.47
C VAL A 401 5.47 -3.17 -16.25
N THR A 402 5.93 -3.24 -15.01
CA THR A 402 7.07 -4.08 -14.62
C THR A 402 6.64 -5.19 -13.68
N THR A 403 7.33 -6.30 -13.72
CA THR A 403 7.18 -7.44 -12.82
C THR A 403 8.49 -8.21 -12.73
N LEU A 404 8.61 -9.09 -11.74
CA LEU A 404 9.74 -9.99 -11.58
C LEU A 404 9.33 -11.41 -11.97
N ILE A 405 9.97 -11.94 -13.00
CA ILE A 405 9.79 -13.33 -13.44
C ILE A 405 11.16 -14.01 -13.42
N LYS A 406 11.27 -15.16 -12.75
CA LYS A 406 12.51 -15.96 -12.68
C LYS A 406 13.73 -15.14 -12.24
N LYS A 407 13.56 -14.17 -11.34
CA LYS A 407 14.57 -13.21 -10.83
C LYS A 407 14.99 -12.10 -11.79
N ASP A 408 14.32 -11.94 -12.90
CA ASP A 408 14.57 -10.88 -13.88
C ASP A 408 13.47 -9.82 -13.85
N ASN A 409 13.87 -8.56 -13.90
CA ASN A 409 12.93 -7.48 -14.16
C ASN A 409 12.45 -7.59 -15.59
N VAL A 410 11.13 -7.63 -15.76
CA VAL A 410 10.48 -7.66 -17.07
C VAL A 410 9.60 -6.44 -17.20
N VAL A 411 9.71 -5.75 -18.34
CA VAL A 411 8.87 -4.60 -18.68
C VAL A 411 8.08 -4.89 -19.92
N PHE A 412 6.80 -4.53 -19.92
CA PHE A 412 5.95 -4.60 -21.08
C PHE A 412 5.03 -3.38 -21.19
N GLU A 413 4.56 -3.10 -22.40
CA GLU A 413 3.58 -2.06 -22.65
C GLU A 413 2.16 -2.64 -22.54
N LEU A 414 1.29 -1.95 -21.75
CA LEU A 414 -0.14 -2.23 -21.72
C LEU A 414 -0.90 -0.98 -22.15
N GLN A 415 -1.61 -1.11 -23.27
CA GLN A 415 -2.37 -0.05 -23.90
C GLN A 415 -3.86 -0.22 -23.57
N TYR A 416 -4.56 0.89 -23.33
CA TYR A 416 -5.99 0.93 -23.05
C TYR A 416 -6.69 1.78 -24.10
N HIS A 417 -7.64 1.17 -24.80
CA HIS A 417 -8.40 1.76 -25.87
C HIS A 417 -9.89 1.55 -25.70
N THR A 418 -10.72 2.44 -26.25
CA THR A 418 -12.09 2.08 -26.63
C THR A 418 -12.07 1.31 -27.93
N GLN A 419 -13.14 0.57 -28.26
CA GLN A 419 -13.21 -0.12 -29.56
C GLN A 419 -12.99 0.85 -30.72
N GLN A 420 -13.65 2.01 -30.70
CA GLN A 420 -13.51 3.03 -31.75
C GLN A 420 -12.07 3.54 -31.90
N SER A 421 -11.37 3.82 -30.76
CA SER A 421 -10.00 4.33 -30.83
C SER A 421 -9.00 3.25 -31.28
N PHE A 422 -9.26 1.99 -30.96
CA PHE A 422 -8.45 0.86 -31.42
C PHE A 422 -8.61 0.64 -32.92
N ASP A 423 -9.87 0.61 -33.41
CA ASP A 423 -10.16 0.40 -34.85
C ASP A 423 -9.59 1.54 -35.69
N LEU A 424 -9.75 2.79 -35.23
CA LEU A 424 -9.19 3.94 -35.92
C LEU A 424 -7.65 3.88 -35.98
N LYS A 425 -7.00 3.52 -34.86
CA LYS A 425 -5.54 3.40 -34.75
C LYS A 425 -4.98 2.35 -35.71
N ASN A 426 -5.57 1.16 -35.72
CA ASN A 426 -5.06 0.03 -36.53
C ASN A 426 -5.53 0.07 -37.98
N GLY A 427 -6.52 0.90 -38.29
CA GLY A 427 -7.02 1.11 -39.67
C GLY A 427 -6.40 2.33 -40.33
N VAL A 428 -7.21 3.35 -40.57
CA VAL A 428 -6.85 4.53 -41.34
C VAL A 428 -5.66 5.30 -40.79
N LEU A 429 -5.56 5.44 -39.44
CA LEU A 429 -4.43 6.18 -38.85
C LEU A 429 -3.09 5.51 -39.07
N HIS A 430 -3.03 4.19 -39.05
CA HIS A 430 -1.79 3.46 -39.30
C HIS A 430 -1.22 3.78 -40.69
N ASN A 431 -2.06 3.73 -41.73
CA ASN A 431 -1.64 4.01 -43.12
C ASN A 431 -1.22 5.49 -43.28
N LEU A 432 -1.95 6.42 -42.70
CA LEU A 432 -1.60 7.84 -42.75
C LEU A 432 -0.30 8.13 -41.97
N TYR A 433 -0.08 7.45 -40.86
CA TYR A 433 1.13 7.59 -40.07
C TYR A 433 2.37 7.02 -40.78
N GLU A 434 2.24 5.87 -41.46
CA GLU A 434 3.35 5.32 -42.27
C GLU A 434 3.76 6.29 -43.38
N GLN A 435 2.80 6.93 -44.09
CA GLN A 435 3.08 7.97 -45.06
C GLN A 435 3.71 9.23 -44.40
N PHE A 436 3.20 9.65 -43.26
CA PHE A 436 3.71 10.85 -42.54
C PHE A 436 5.18 10.69 -42.12
N ARG A 437 5.58 9.50 -41.67
CA ARG A 437 6.95 9.25 -41.18
C ARG A 437 7.94 8.87 -42.28
N ASP A 438 7.49 8.65 -43.50
CA ASP A 438 8.37 8.35 -44.61
C ASP A 438 9.31 9.55 -44.86
N PRO A 439 10.64 9.35 -44.86
CA PRO A 439 11.58 10.44 -45.14
C PRO A 439 11.36 11.09 -46.53
N ALA A 440 10.83 10.37 -47.49
CA ALA A 440 10.54 10.86 -48.84
C ALA A 440 9.31 11.78 -48.93
N THR A 441 8.43 11.80 -47.87
CA THR A 441 7.21 12.62 -47.90
C THR A 441 7.56 14.10 -47.72
N PRO A 442 7.13 14.98 -48.65
CA PRO A 442 7.36 16.43 -48.55
C PRO A 442 6.74 17.06 -47.31
N GLN A 443 7.34 18.15 -46.80
CA GLN A 443 6.90 18.80 -45.55
C GLN A 443 5.44 19.27 -45.61
N ASP A 444 4.99 19.84 -46.73
CA ASP A 444 3.61 20.27 -46.94
C ASP A 444 2.61 19.12 -46.90
N GLU A 445 3.02 17.97 -47.44
CA GLU A 445 2.20 16.77 -47.42
C GLU A 445 2.12 16.16 -46.02
N ARG A 446 3.23 16.15 -45.27
CA ARG A 446 3.24 15.75 -43.85
C ARG A 446 2.27 16.58 -43.04
N LYS A 447 2.22 17.90 -43.24
CA LYS A 447 1.28 18.78 -42.57
C LYS A 447 -0.18 18.39 -42.86
N LYS A 448 -0.52 18.15 -44.13
CA LYS A 448 -1.88 17.70 -44.54
C LYS A 448 -2.24 16.34 -43.93
N LEU A 449 -1.31 15.40 -43.92
CA LEU A 449 -1.49 14.09 -43.30
C LEU A 449 -1.75 14.21 -41.81
N TYR A 450 -0.98 15.06 -41.12
CA TYR A 450 -1.15 15.32 -39.68
C TYR A 450 -2.52 15.95 -39.38
N GLU A 451 -2.94 16.97 -40.12
CA GLU A 451 -4.26 17.61 -39.99
C GLU A 451 -5.39 16.58 -40.24
N LYS A 452 -5.26 15.74 -41.23
CA LYS A 452 -6.23 14.67 -41.53
C LYS A 452 -6.33 13.68 -40.37
N MET A 453 -5.21 13.25 -39.80
CA MET A 453 -5.19 12.37 -38.66
C MET A 453 -5.84 13.02 -37.41
N GLN A 454 -5.60 14.32 -37.15
CA GLN A 454 -6.26 15.07 -36.10
C GLN A 454 -7.79 15.13 -36.26
N ILE A 455 -8.28 15.42 -37.45
CA ILE A 455 -9.71 15.48 -37.78
C ILE A 455 -10.37 14.11 -37.55
N LEU A 456 -9.72 13.01 -37.91
CA LEU A 456 -10.23 11.66 -37.68
C LEU A 456 -10.31 11.36 -36.15
N SER A 457 -9.28 11.71 -35.42
CA SER A 457 -9.20 11.44 -33.99
C SER A 457 -10.13 12.32 -33.16
N SER A 458 -10.46 13.53 -33.62
CA SER A 458 -11.41 14.42 -32.93
C SER A 458 -12.86 13.92 -32.98
N LYS A 459 -13.18 13.00 -33.89
CA LYS A 459 -14.53 12.39 -34.00
C LYS A 459 -14.74 11.25 -33.01
N LEU A 460 -13.73 10.79 -32.29
CA LEU A 460 -13.86 9.73 -31.31
C LEU A 460 -14.63 10.18 -30.08
N THR A 461 -15.50 9.31 -29.57
CA THR A 461 -16.18 9.56 -28.29
C THR A 461 -15.16 9.52 -27.15
N VAL A 462 -15.05 10.64 -26.43
CA VAL A 462 -14.12 10.77 -25.31
C VAL A 462 -14.68 10.01 -24.10
N PRO A 463 -13.92 9.09 -23.48
CA PRO A 463 -14.36 8.38 -22.30
C PRO A 463 -14.67 9.33 -21.14
N LYS A 464 -15.77 9.06 -20.42
CA LYS A 464 -16.16 9.84 -19.26
C LYS A 464 -15.03 9.88 -18.22
N ASP A 465 -14.76 11.06 -17.68
CA ASP A 465 -13.77 11.27 -16.61
C ASP A 465 -12.32 10.88 -16.96
N ILE A 466 -11.97 10.73 -18.23
CA ILE A 466 -10.63 10.29 -18.67
C ILE A 466 -9.48 11.16 -18.15
N GLN A 467 -9.76 12.42 -17.81
CA GLN A 467 -8.80 13.35 -17.19
C GLN A 467 -8.38 12.92 -15.77
N LYS A 468 -9.11 12.01 -15.13
CA LYS A 468 -8.74 11.44 -13.82
C LYS A 468 -7.58 10.46 -13.95
N VAL A 469 -7.36 9.88 -15.12
CA VAL A 469 -6.17 9.05 -15.40
C VAL A 469 -4.97 10.00 -15.56
N LYS A 470 -4.28 10.24 -14.46
CA LYS A 470 -3.12 11.15 -14.42
C LYS A 470 -1.90 10.49 -15.06
N GLY A 471 -1.19 11.25 -15.88
CA GLY A 471 0.10 10.83 -16.41
C GLY A 471 1.15 10.74 -15.30
N VAL A 472 1.97 9.68 -15.36
CA VAL A 472 3.16 9.49 -14.51
C VAL A 472 4.34 9.32 -15.46
N LYS A 473 5.39 10.13 -15.26
CA LYS A 473 6.65 10.10 -16.06
C LYS A 473 7.67 9.19 -15.39
#